data_082c72ae782706a510def94e44a8f861
#
_entry.id   082c72ae782706a510def94e44a8f861
#
_cell.length_a   1.000
_cell.length_b   1.000
_cell.length_c   1.000
_cell.angle_alpha   90.00
_cell.angle_beta   90.00
_cell.angle_gamma   90.00
#
_symmetry.space_group_name_H-M   'P 1'
#
loop_
_entity.id
_entity.type
_entity.pdbx_description
1 polymer ?
#
loop_
_entity_poly.entity_id
_entity_poly.type
_entity_poly.pdbx_seq_one_letter_code
_entity_poly.pdbx_strand_id
1 'polypeptide(L)'
;MKEYLEFAKEIAYEAGKIMLKYFNAKDISSYKGDKTIVTLADKEINTYLINRVKEKFPAHSVDGEEEQFGKSDYVWVCDPVDGTAMYARHIPVAVFSLALVVNGEPKVGVVYDVFTDTLYSAIKGEGAYKNGEKITVNDYELNDMRSVSNFDMWPEAEYGLYDSIKELGKKTYFVSVGSVIRGCMCVASGEFNLAIFPGTKRKNCDIAAVKVIVEEAGGKVTNLFGEEQRYDIDIKGAIISNGKVHSEVVETIKKLVK
;
A
#
# COMPACT_ATOMS: atom_id res chain seq x y z
N MET A 1 -18.62 -3.80 9.81
CA MET A 1 -17.22 -3.45 9.48
C MET A 1 -16.28 -3.52 10.69
N LYS A 2 -16.70 -3.13 11.89
CA LYS A 2 -15.82 -3.16 13.08
C LYS A 2 -15.21 -4.54 13.39
N GLU A 3 -15.99 -5.63 13.25
CA GLU A 3 -15.46 -6.99 13.42
C GLU A 3 -14.32 -7.30 12.43
N TYR A 4 -14.45 -6.87 11.19
CA TYR A 4 -13.41 -7.05 10.16
C TYR A 4 -12.17 -6.20 10.44
N LEU A 5 -12.34 -4.99 10.99
CA LEU A 5 -11.21 -4.17 11.40
C LEU A 5 -10.43 -4.83 12.54
N GLU A 6 -11.11 -5.33 13.57
CA GLU A 6 -10.43 -6.00 14.69
C GLU A 6 -9.71 -7.28 14.23
N PHE A 7 -10.32 -8.03 13.31
CA PHE A 7 -9.65 -9.16 12.68
C PHE A 7 -8.41 -8.73 11.90
N ALA A 8 -8.49 -7.67 11.10
CA ALA A 8 -7.34 -7.17 10.33
C ALA A 8 -6.20 -6.70 11.24
N LYS A 9 -6.51 -6.06 12.37
CA LYS A 9 -5.50 -5.66 13.38
C LYS A 9 -4.84 -6.88 14.03
N GLU A 10 -5.63 -7.90 14.40
CA GLU A 10 -5.10 -9.17 14.93
C GLU A 10 -4.10 -9.80 13.96
N ILE A 11 -4.47 -9.90 12.68
CA ILE A 11 -3.59 -10.42 11.63
C ILE A 11 -2.32 -9.55 11.49
N ALA A 12 -2.45 -8.22 11.51
CA ALA A 12 -1.32 -7.30 11.36
C ALA A 12 -0.28 -7.46 12.48
N TYR A 13 -0.73 -7.61 13.73
CA TYR A 13 0.19 -7.85 14.85
C TYR A 13 0.89 -9.21 14.78
N GLU A 14 0.21 -10.26 14.35
CA GLU A 14 0.85 -11.57 14.15
C GLU A 14 1.82 -11.53 12.95
N ALA A 15 1.45 -10.87 11.86
CA ALA A 15 2.35 -10.64 10.73
C ALA A 15 3.63 -9.91 11.17
N GLY A 16 3.50 -8.88 12.01
CA GLY A 16 4.65 -8.18 12.57
C GLY A 16 5.59 -9.08 13.39
N LYS A 17 5.04 -10.00 14.19
CA LYS A 17 5.86 -10.98 14.93
C LYS A 17 6.62 -11.90 13.97
N ILE A 18 5.97 -12.37 12.90
CA ILE A 18 6.59 -13.18 11.86
C ILE A 18 7.68 -12.38 11.14
N MET A 19 7.42 -11.12 10.79
CA MET A 19 8.44 -10.25 10.21
C MET A 19 9.65 -10.12 11.12
N LEU A 20 9.49 -9.81 12.40
CA LEU A 20 10.61 -9.69 13.34
C LEU A 20 11.37 -11.00 13.52
N LYS A 21 10.69 -12.16 13.53
CA LYS A 21 11.31 -13.50 13.59
C LYS A 21 12.33 -13.72 12.48
N TYR A 22 12.01 -13.28 11.25
CA TYR A 22 12.86 -13.53 10.09
C TYR A 22 13.79 -12.36 9.75
N PHE A 23 13.53 -11.15 10.22
CA PHE A 23 14.29 -9.95 9.82
C PHE A 23 15.80 -10.07 10.00
N ASN A 24 16.24 -10.73 11.09
CA ASN A 24 17.66 -10.90 11.39
C ASN A 24 18.18 -12.32 11.06
N ALA A 25 17.35 -13.19 10.48
CA ALA A 25 17.76 -14.53 10.10
C ALA A 25 18.60 -14.51 8.80
N LYS A 26 19.48 -15.51 8.65
CA LYS A 26 20.27 -15.69 7.42
C LYS A 26 19.46 -16.47 6.39
N ASP A 27 19.75 -16.23 5.11
CA ASP A 27 19.23 -17.02 3.97
C ASP A 27 17.70 -17.10 3.91
N ILE A 28 17.02 -16.00 4.25
CA ILE A 28 15.57 -15.92 4.31
C ILE A 28 14.90 -15.68 2.95
N SER A 29 15.67 -15.28 1.93
CA SER A 29 15.14 -14.84 0.64
C SER A 29 15.42 -15.82 -0.49
N SER A 30 14.51 -15.85 -1.45
CA SER A 30 14.68 -16.51 -2.75
C SER A 30 14.16 -15.59 -3.84
N TYR A 31 14.42 -15.94 -5.10
CA TYR A 31 13.92 -15.18 -6.26
C TYR A 31 12.70 -15.88 -6.85
N LYS A 32 11.66 -15.11 -7.19
CA LYS A 32 10.54 -15.57 -8.01
C LYS A 32 10.98 -15.72 -9.48
N GLY A 33 10.14 -16.34 -10.32
CA GLY A 33 10.44 -16.52 -11.72
C GLY A 33 10.65 -15.22 -12.52
N ASP A 34 10.08 -14.12 -12.04
CA ASP A 34 10.23 -12.76 -12.58
C ASP A 34 11.42 -11.98 -11.98
N LYS A 35 12.29 -12.66 -11.22
CA LYS A 35 13.45 -12.10 -10.49
C LYS A 35 13.11 -11.19 -9.31
N THR A 36 11.85 -11.06 -8.90
CA THR A 36 11.51 -10.39 -7.65
C THR A 36 11.90 -11.25 -6.44
N ILE A 37 12.13 -10.60 -5.31
CA ILE A 37 12.52 -11.28 -4.07
C ILE A 37 11.26 -11.69 -3.31
N VAL A 38 11.29 -12.90 -2.76
CA VAL A 38 10.31 -13.37 -1.77
C VAL A 38 11.06 -13.91 -0.56
N THR A 39 10.56 -13.65 0.62
CA THR A 39 11.15 -14.16 1.85
C THR A 39 10.29 -15.25 2.51
N LEU A 40 10.85 -15.92 3.52
CA LEU A 40 10.09 -16.87 4.33
C LEU A 40 8.96 -16.17 5.11
N ALA A 41 9.14 -14.88 5.46
CA ALA A 41 8.12 -14.09 6.12
C ALA A 41 6.90 -13.90 5.23
N ASP A 42 7.08 -13.53 3.96
CA ASP A 42 5.99 -13.35 2.99
C ASP A 42 5.11 -14.61 2.93
N LYS A 43 5.74 -15.78 2.77
CA LYS A 43 5.03 -17.07 2.65
C LYS A 43 4.30 -17.44 3.93
N GLU A 44 4.98 -17.33 5.10
CA GLU A 44 4.39 -17.70 6.39
C GLU A 44 3.19 -16.79 6.72
N ILE A 45 3.30 -15.49 6.48
CA ILE A 45 2.21 -14.52 6.71
C ILE A 45 1.03 -14.80 5.78
N ASN A 46 1.28 -15.02 4.50
CA ASN A 46 0.21 -15.30 3.54
C ASN A 46 -0.56 -16.58 3.91
N THR A 47 0.16 -17.66 4.23
CA THR A 47 -0.44 -18.93 4.67
C THR A 47 -1.20 -18.76 5.99
N TYR A 48 -0.66 -17.99 6.95
CA TYR A 48 -1.35 -17.66 8.20
C TYR A 48 -2.67 -16.96 7.95
N LEU A 49 -2.67 -15.89 7.14
CA LEU A 49 -3.89 -15.16 6.78
C LEU A 49 -4.95 -16.08 6.16
N ILE A 50 -4.58 -16.91 5.18
CA ILE A 50 -5.51 -17.86 4.53
C ILE A 50 -6.16 -18.77 5.55
N ASN A 51 -5.39 -19.34 6.48
CA ASN A 51 -5.91 -20.24 7.52
C ASN A 51 -6.87 -19.52 8.46
N ARG A 52 -6.55 -18.30 8.88
CA ARG A 52 -7.41 -17.49 9.76
C ARG A 52 -8.71 -17.06 9.06
N VAL A 53 -8.65 -16.72 7.76
CA VAL A 53 -9.85 -16.40 6.98
C VAL A 53 -10.73 -17.64 6.81
N LYS A 54 -10.16 -18.80 6.47
CA LYS A 54 -10.91 -20.08 6.40
C LYS A 54 -11.64 -20.42 7.69
N GLU A 55 -11.00 -20.16 8.82
CA GLU A 55 -11.55 -20.45 10.14
C GLU A 55 -12.70 -19.48 10.50
N LYS A 56 -12.48 -18.18 10.35
CA LYS A 56 -13.38 -17.15 10.88
C LYS A 56 -14.41 -16.67 9.86
N PHE A 57 -14.06 -16.65 8.57
CA PHE A 57 -14.89 -16.16 7.48
C PHE A 57 -14.87 -17.12 6.27
N PRO A 58 -15.39 -18.35 6.40
CA PRO A 58 -15.25 -19.39 5.37
C PRO A 58 -15.89 -19.05 4.02
N ALA A 59 -16.77 -18.04 3.96
CA ALA A 59 -17.37 -17.53 2.72
C ALA A 59 -16.53 -16.41 2.06
N HIS A 60 -15.46 -15.94 2.69
CA HIS A 60 -14.58 -14.93 2.11
C HIS A 60 -13.43 -15.59 1.32
N SER A 61 -12.82 -14.81 0.44
CA SER A 61 -11.61 -15.18 -0.27
C SER A 61 -10.40 -14.35 0.17
N VAL A 62 -9.22 -14.80 -0.22
CA VAL A 62 -7.96 -14.11 -0.01
C VAL A 62 -7.27 -13.91 -1.35
N ASP A 63 -6.83 -12.70 -1.63
CA ASP A 63 -5.96 -12.34 -2.74
C ASP A 63 -4.64 -11.81 -2.14
N GLY A 64 -3.75 -12.72 -1.79
CA GLY A 64 -2.43 -12.38 -1.29
C GLY A 64 -1.41 -12.29 -2.41
N GLU A 65 -0.34 -11.53 -2.19
CA GLU A 65 0.74 -11.41 -3.19
C GLU A 65 1.36 -12.77 -3.53
N GLU A 66 1.46 -13.67 -2.55
CA GLU A 66 2.12 -14.97 -2.71
C GLU A 66 1.15 -16.10 -3.06
N GLU A 67 -0.02 -16.13 -2.44
CA GLU A 67 -0.98 -17.21 -2.55
C GLU A 67 -2.41 -16.67 -2.48
N GLN A 68 -3.30 -17.26 -3.27
CA GLN A 68 -4.71 -16.93 -3.33
C GLN A 68 -5.57 -18.07 -2.77
N PHE A 69 -6.73 -17.72 -2.23
CA PHE A 69 -7.70 -18.69 -1.74
C PHE A 69 -9.14 -18.27 -2.06
N GLY A 70 -9.91 -19.18 -2.64
CA GLY A 70 -11.34 -19.01 -2.87
C GLY A 70 -11.69 -17.97 -3.94
N LYS A 71 -12.98 -17.67 -4.03
CA LYS A 71 -13.55 -16.59 -4.85
C LYS A 71 -14.82 -16.11 -4.19
N SER A 72 -14.92 -14.81 -3.92
CA SER A 72 -16.03 -14.20 -3.19
C SER A 72 -16.09 -12.71 -3.55
N ASP A 73 -17.24 -12.09 -3.28
CA ASP A 73 -17.39 -10.63 -3.31
C ASP A 73 -16.72 -9.95 -2.09
N TYR A 74 -16.35 -10.74 -1.06
CA TYR A 74 -15.61 -10.32 0.12
C TYR A 74 -14.19 -10.86 0.02
N VAL A 75 -13.24 -10.02 -0.36
CA VAL A 75 -11.85 -10.40 -0.64
C VAL A 75 -10.91 -9.74 0.34
N TRP A 76 -10.12 -10.52 1.06
CA TRP A 76 -9.00 -10.04 1.85
C TRP A 76 -7.78 -9.89 0.93
N VAL A 77 -7.43 -8.65 0.62
CA VAL A 77 -6.30 -8.29 -0.26
C VAL A 77 -5.11 -7.95 0.62
N CYS A 78 -3.99 -8.68 0.44
CA CYS A 78 -2.85 -8.64 1.35
C CYS A 78 -1.52 -8.51 0.60
N ASP A 79 -0.70 -7.56 1.05
CA ASP A 79 0.75 -7.60 0.87
C ASP A 79 1.40 -7.99 2.20
N PRO A 80 2.01 -9.17 2.31
CA PRO A 80 2.62 -9.65 3.54
C PRO A 80 3.83 -8.82 3.99
N VAL A 81 4.67 -8.35 3.06
CA VAL A 81 5.90 -7.60 3.33
C VAL A 81 6.18 -6.62 2.18
N ASP A 82 5.47 -5.49 2.13
CA ASP A 82 5.80 -4.43 1.18
C ASP A 82 7.18 -3.84 1.50
N GLY A 83 8.01 -3.74 0.47
CA GLY A 83 9.43 -3.41 0.63
C GLY A 83 10.32 -4.65 0.84
N THR A 84 9.93 -5.82 0.31
CA THR A 84 10.64 -7.10 0.41
C THR A 84 12.13 -7.00 0.07
N ALA A 85 12.49 -6.18 -0.93
CA ALA A 85 13.89 -5.96 -1.33
C ALA A 85 14.73 -5.30 -0.22
N MET A 86 14.14 -4.36 0.52
CA MET A 86 14.78 -3.69 1.67
C MET A 86 14.80 -4.63 2.88
N TYR A 87 13.70 -5.32 3.13
CA TYR A 87 13.58 -6.30 4.20
C TYR A 87 14.63 -7.40 4.10
N ALA A 88 14.83 -7.99 2.90
CA ALA A 88 15.85 -9.00 2.63
C ALA A 88 17.30 -8.49 2.81
N ARG A 89 17.49 -7.18 2.89
CA ARG A 89 18.78 -6.50 3.16
C ARG A 89 18.88 -5.97 4.58
N HIS A 90 17.96 -6.35 5.45
CA HIS A 90 17.90 -5.91 6.85
C HIS A 90 17.76 -4.38 7.01
N ILE A 91 17.10 -3.72 6.04
CA ILE A 91 16.74 -2.30 6.10
C ILE A 91 15.30 -2.19 6.63
N PRO A 92 15.06 -1.54 7.79
CA PRO A 92 13.79 -1.60 8.51
C PRO A 92 12.76 -0.60 7.97
N VAL A 93 12.33 -0.76 6.73
CA VAL A 93 11.33 0.10 6.06
C VAL A 93 10.10 -0.65 5.56
N ALA A 94 10.11 -1.99 5.63
CA ALA A 94 9.00 -2.81 5.16
C ALA A 94 7.79 -2.73 6.10
N VAL A 95 6.60 -2.88 5.52
CA VAL A 95 5.32 -2.87 6.25
C VAL A 95 4.45 -4.04 5.83
N PHE A 96 3.53 -4.46 6.70
CA PHE A 96 2.42 -5.36 6.38
C PHE A 96 1.20 -4.56 5.96
N SER A 97 0.43 -5.04 4.98
CA SER A 97 -0.79 -4.41 4.49
C SER A 97 -1.92 -5.42 4.30
N LEU A 98 -3.12 -5.07 4.78
CA LEU A 98 -4.33 -5.89 4.63
C LEU A 98 -5.56 -5.01 4.43
N ALA A 99 -6.35 -5.31 3.39
CA ALA A 99 -7.64 -4.68 3.15
C ALA A 99 -8.76 -5.72 3.04
N LEU A 100 -9.96 -5.37 3.50
CA LEU A 100 -11.18 -6.04 3.06
C LEU A 100 -11.78 -5.26 1.90
N VAL A 101 -11.83 -5.88 0.75
CA VAL A 101 -12.48 -5.37 -0.47
C VAL A 101 -13.83 -6.06 -0.62
N VAL A 102 -14.89 -5.28 -0.83
CA VAL A 102 -16.26 -5.78 -1.02
C VAL A 102 -16.79 -5.26 -2.34
N ASN A 103 -17.12 -6.15 -3.27
CA ASN A 103 -17.56 -5.80 -4.62
C ASN A 103 -16.57 -4.89 -5.38
N GLY A 104 -15.27 -5.07 -5.17
CA GLY A 104 -14.19 -4.30 -5.79
C GLY A 104 -13.82 -3.02 -5.07
N GLU A 105 -14.50 -2.66 -3.99
CA GLU A 105 -14.26 -1.43 -3.22
C GLU A 105 -13.65 -1.76 -1.84
N PRO A 106 -12.48 -1.18 -1.45
CA PRO A 106 -11.92 -1.33 -0.12
C PRO A 106 -12.83 -0.71 0.94
N LYS A 107 -13.18 -1.49 1.97
CA LYS A 107 -14.06 -1.07 3.07
C LYS A 107 -13.33 -0.96 4.40
N VAL A 108 -12.29 -1.77 4.59
CA VAL A 108 -11.43 -1.78 5.77
C VAL A 108 -10.00 -1.84 5.28
N GLY A 109 -9.11 -1.08 5.90
CA GLY A 109 -7.67 -1.11 5.63
C GLY A 109 -6.86 -1.05 6.91
N VAL A 110 -5.80 -1.85 6.94
CA VAL A 110 -4.80 -1.85 8.02
C VAL A 110 -3.41 -1.92 7.38
N VAL A 111 -2.50 -1.06 7.85
CA VAL A 111 -1.07 -1.11 7.55
C VAL A 111 -0.30 -1.12 8.86
N TYR A 112 0.66 -2.03 9.02
CA TYR A 112 1.46 -2.11 10.23
C TYR A 112 2.96 -2.04 9.93
N ASP A 113 3.61 -1.00 10.45
CA ASP A 113 5.05 -0.85 10.50
C ASP A 113 5.56 -1.43 11.83
N VAL A 114 6.06 -2.66 11.79
CA VAL A 114 6.54 -3.37 12.98
C VAL A 114 7.83 -2.76 13.56
N PHE A 115 8.62 -2.07 12.73
CA PHE A 115 9.89 -1.50 13.15
C PHE A 115 9.72 -0.23 13.98
N THR A 116 8.60 0.47 13.81
CA THR A 116 8.25 1.68 14.58
C THR A 116 7.03 1.47 15.47
N ASP A 117 6.50 0.24 15.53
CA ASP A 117 5.26 -0.12 16.24
C ASP A 117 4.11 0.84 15.89
N THR A 118 3.91 1.03 14.59
CA THR A 118 2.92 1.98 14.08
C THR A 118 1.85 1.28 13.28
N LEU A 119 0.61 1.32 13.78
CA LEU A 119 -0.57 0.75 13.14
C LEU A 119 -1.44 1.85 12.54
N TYR A 120 -1.59 1.84 11.22
CA TYR A 120 -2.58 2.65 10.51
C TYR A 120 -3.83 1.81 10.27
N SER A 121 -5.01 2.42 10.45
CA SER A 121 -6.27 1.71 10.26
C SER A 121 -7.39 2.65 9.83
N ALA A 122 -8.31 2.14 9.01
CA ALA A 122 -9.50 2.86 8.60
C ALA A 122 -10.67 1.90 8.32
N ILE A 123 -11.87 2.40 8.55
CA ILE A 123 -13.13 1.88 8.00
C ILE A 123 -13.72 2.99 7.13
N LYS A 124 -14.18 2.65 5.94
CA LYS A 124 -14.82 3.62 5.04
C LYS A 124 -16.00 4.32 5.73
N GLY A 125 -15.92 5.66 5.80
CA GLY A 125 -16.89 6.54 6.46
C GLY A 125 -16.67 6.76 7.97
N GLU A 126 -15.60 6.18 8.57
CA GLU A 126 -15.34 6.32 10.01
C GLU A 126 -14.02 7.04 10.33
N GLY A 127 -13.28 7.49 9.29
CA GLY A 127 -11.98 8.17 9.43
C GLY A 127 -10.80 7.24 9.50
N ALA A 128 -9.58 7.81 9.40
CA ALA A 128 -8.31 7.12 9.48
C ALA A 128 -7.59 7.41 10.79
N TYR A 129 -6.85 6.41 11.27
CA TYR A 129 -6.20 6.44 12.58
C TYR A 129 -4.78 5.88 12.50
N LYS A 130 -3.86 6.48 13.26
CA LYS A 130 -2.48 6.04 13.52
C LYS A 130 -2.34 5.77 15.01
N ASN A 131 -2.12 4.51 15.41
CA ASN A 131 -2.09 4.08 16.81
C ASN A 131 -3.31 4.56 17.64
N GLY A 132 -4.51 4.58 16.99
CA GLY A 132 -5.76 5.01 17.63
C GLY A 132 -5.98 6.53 17.63
N GLU A 133 -5.03 7.34 17.24
CA GLU A 133 -5.18 8.79 17.06
C GLU A 133 -5.61 9.12 15.63
N LYS A 134 -6.59 9.99 15.48
CA LYS A 134 -7.12 10.39 14.17
C LYS A 134 -6.05 11.16 13.39
N ILE A 135 -5.88 10.79 12.12
CA ILE A 135 -4.94 11.44 11.20
C ILE A 135 -5.66 12.17 10.07
N THR A 136 -4.97 13.14 9.49
CA THR A 136 -5.41 13.88 8.29
C THR A 136 -4.21 14.17 7.40
N VAL A 137 -4.47 14.22 6.09
CA VAL A 137 -3.48 14.69 5.11
C VAL A 137 -3.12 16.15 5.36
N ASN A 138 -1.98 16.62 4.83
CA ASN A 138 -1.63 18.04 4.81
C ASN A 138 -2.39 18.79 3.69
N ASP A 139 -2.20 20.12 3.64
CA ASP A 139 -2.79 21.01 2.64
C ASP A 139 -1.75 21.73 1.77
N TYR A 140 -0.53 21.18 1.66
CA TYR A 140 0.56 21.79 0.90
C TYR A 140 0.35 21.68 -0.60
N GLU A 141 0.65 22.76 -1.35
CA GLU A 141 0.79 22.77 -2.79
C GLU A 141 2.11 22.06 -3.21
N LEU A 142 2.23 21.66 -4.50
CA LEU A 142 3.48 21.05 -4.98
C LEU A 142 4.70 21.96 -4.84
N ASN A 143 4.53 23.26 -5.03
CA ASN A 143 5.60 24.26 -4.94
C ASN A 143 5.80 24.84 -3.53
N ASP A 144 5.12 24.31 -2.52
CA ASP A 144 5.40 24.66 -1.12
C ASP A 144 6.80 24.14 -0.74
N MET A 145 7.56 24.91 0.04
CA MET A 145 8.89 24.50 0.52
C MET A 145 8.90 23.23 1.36
N ARG A 146 7.73 22.85 1.93
CA ARG A 146 7.52 21.62 2.72
C ARG A 146 7.07 20.44 1.87
N SER A 147 6.90 20.66 0.56
CA SER A 147 6.39 19.62 -0.34
C SER A 147 7.40 18.50 -0.51
N VAL A 148 7.03 17.32 -0.04
CA VAL A 148 7.77 16.06 -0.23
C VAL A 148 6.85 15.03 -0.88
N SER A 149 7.37 14.33 -1.86
CA SER A 149 6.64 13.34 -2.63
C SER A 149 7.42 12.03 -2.72
N ASN A 150 6.72 10.90 -2.69
CA ASN A 150 7.32 9.58 -2.90
C ASN A 150 7.13 9.12 -4.34
N PHE A 151 8.18 8.54 -4.90
CA PHE A 151 8.11 7.82 -6.16
C PHE A 151 9.01 6.60 -6.14
N ASP A 152 8.43 5.43 -6.36
CA ASP A 152 9.15 4.18 -6.50
C ASP A 152 9.15 3.75 -7.96
N MET A 153 10.35 3.55 -8.52
CA MET A 153 10.52 3.15 -9.91
C MET A 153 10.65 1.63 -10.01
N TRP A 154 9.87 1.03 -10.89
CA TRP A 154 9.91 -0.39 -11.19
C TRP A 154 10.38 -0.62 -12.63
N PRO A 155 11.33 -1.54 -12.88
CA PRO A 155 11.84 -1.82 -14.23
C PRO A 155 10.77 -2.27 -15.22
N GLU A 156 9.70 -2.90 -14.72
CA GLU A 156 8.60 -3.46 -15.52
C GLU A 156 7.30 -2.64 -15.43
N ALA A 157 7.42 -1.34 -15.07
CA ALA A 157 6.26 -0.45 -15.05
C ALA A 157 5.58 -0.39 -16.42
N GLU A 158 4.24 -0.51 -16.45
CA GLU A 158 3.47 -0.48 -17.69
C GLU A 158 3.54 0.89 -18.38
N TYR A 159 3.76 1.94 -17.61
CA TYR A 159 3.81 3.33 -18.10
C TYR A 159 5.16 3.97 -17.81
N GLY A 160 5.72 4.62 -18.83
CA GLY A 160 6.94 5.42 -18.70
C GLY A 160 6.65 6.78 -18.05
N LEU A 161 6.87 6.90 -16.73
CA LEU A 161 6.60 8.12 -15.97
C LEU A 161 7.81 9.06 -15.83
N TYR A 162 8.93 8.76 -16.45
CA TYR A 162 10.18 9.53 -16.27
C TYR A 162 10.01 11.04 -16.55
N ASP A 163 9.39 11.38 -17.69
CA ASP A 163 9.19 12.78 -18.08
C ASP A 163 8.22 13.50 -17.10
N SER A 164 7.18 12.79 -16.63
CA SER A 164 6.23 13.29 -15.61
C SER A 164 6.91 13.56 -14.27
N ILE A 165 7.71 12.61 -13.78
CA ILE A 165 8.45 12.76 -12.52
C ILE A 165 9.48 13.87 -12.61
N LYS A 166 10.19 14.01 -13.74
CA LYS A 166 11.11 15.11 -13.98
C LYS A 166 10.42 16.47 -13.94
N GLU A 167 9.22 16.57 -14.52
CA GLU A 167 8.47 17.83 -14.50
C GLU A 167 7.93 18.16 -13.10
N LEU A 168 7.34 17.19 -12.42
CA LEU A 168 6.89 17.35 -11.04
C LEU A 168 8.03 17.67 -10.08
N GLY A 169 9.21 17.08 -10.29
CA GLY A 169 10.41 17.30 -9.48
C GLY A 169 10.98 18.73 -9.53
N LYS A 170 10.48 19.58 -10.41
CA LYS A 170 10.77 21.03 -10.39
C LYS A 170 9.98 21.75 -9.29
N LYS A 171 8.96 21.11 -8.73
CA LYS A 171 7.99 21.70 -7.78
C LYS A 171 8.00 21.05 -6.41
N THR A 172 8.44 19.81 -6.31
CA THR A 172 8.43 19.02 -5.06
C THR A 172 9.73 18.25 -4.91
N TYR A 173 10.14 17.97 -3.67
CA TYR A 173 11.29 17.12 -3.40
C TYR A 173 10.87 15.66 -3.44
N PHE A 174 11.38 14.90 -4.41
CA PHE A 174 11.13 13.46 -4.50
C PHE A 174 12.09 12.63 -3.68
N VAL A 175 11.52 11.66 -2.96
CA VAL A 175 12.24 10.60 -2.26
C VAL A 175 11.74 9.24 -2.73
N SER A 176 12.54 8.20 -2.58
CA SER A 176 12.11 6.81 -2.62
C SER A 176 12.31 6.21 -1.24
N VAL A 177 11.22 5.79 -0.59
CA VAL A 177 11.24 5.23 0.76
C VAL A 177 11.67 3.76 0.75
N GLY A 178 11.52 3.08 -0.41
CA GLY A 178 11.82 1.66 -0.57
C GLY A 178 10.71 0.71 -0.11
N SER A 179 9.55 1.26 0.19
CA SER A 179 8.27 0.61 0.44
C SER A 179 7.18 1.54 -0.08
N VAL A 180 6.40 1.06 -1.04
CA VAL A 180 5.31 1.84 -1.68
C VAL A 180 4.28 2.25 -0.62
N ILE A 181 3.83 1.28 0.15
CA ILE A 181 2.77 1.46 1.17
C ILE A 181 3.24 2.41 2.26
N ARG A 182 4.49 2.28 2.74
CA ARG A 182 5.04 3.21 3.74
C ARG A 182 5.07 4.65 3.22
N GLY A 183 5.48 4.87 1.97
CA GLY A 183 5.43 6.18 1.33
C GLY A 183 4.01 6.75 1.27
N CYS A 184 3.01 5.90 1.01
CA CYS A 184 1.59 6.28 1.03
C CYS A 184 1.08 6.61 2.44
N MET A 185 1.55 5.91 3.48
CA MET A 185 1.20 6.22 4.86
C MET A 185 1.73 7.58 5.30
N CYS A 186 2.89 8.02 4.78
CA CYS A 186 3.36 9.40 4.96
C CYS A 186 2.43 10.44 4.32
N VAL A 187 1.71 10.10 3.24
CA VAL A 187 0.65 10.97 2.70
C VAL A 187 -0.55 11.00 3.64
N ALA A 188 -1.01 9.84 4.12
CA ALA A 188 -2.18 9.75 5.01
C ALA A 188 -2.00 10.52 6.32
N SER A 189 -0.78 10.54 6.86
CA SER A 189 -0.46 11.23 8.12
C SER A 189 0.12 12.64 7.94
N GLY A 190 0.14 13.15 6.69
CA GLY A 190 0.43 14.56 6.39
C GLY A 190 1.92 14.91 6.29
N GLU A 191 2.84 13.94 6.35
CA GLU A 191 4.27 14.17 6.14
C GLU A 191 4.60 14.42 4.65
N PHE A 192 3.92 13.71 3.74
CA PHE A 192 4.04 13.90 2.30
C PHE A 192 2.74 14.42 1.70
N ASN A 193 2.81 15.04 0.54
CA ASN A 193 1.62 15.48 -0.19
C ASN A 193 1.29 14.60 -1.41
N LEU A 194 2.21 13.74 -1.81
CA LEU A 194 2.05 12.89 -3.00
C LEU A 194 2.84 11.60 -2.86
N ALA A 195 2.26 10.50 -3.34
CA ALA A 195 2.97 9.29 -3.71
C ALA A 195 2.46 8.82 -5.08
N ILE A 196 3.37 8.36 -5.95
CA ILE A 196 3.04 7.84 -7.27
C ILE A 196 3.56 6.41 -7.36
N PHE A 197 2.66 5.53 -7.73
CA PHE A 197 2.93 4.13 -8.00
C PHE A 197 2.73 3.86 -9.50
N PRO A 198 3.80 3.53 -10.27
CA PRO A 198 3.71 3.43 -11.73
C PRO A 198 2.96 2.19 -12.23
N GLY A 199 2.71 1.23 -11.36
CA GLY A 199 2.01 -0.01 -11.69
C GLY A 199 2.90 -1.06 -12.34
N THR A 200 2.78 -2.25 -11.79
CA THR A 200 3.23 -3.50 -12.40
C THR A 200 2.09 -4.51 -12.33
N LYS A 201 2.26 -5.71 -12.85
CA LYS A 201 1.23 -6.75 -12.74
C LYS A 201 0.98 -7.14 -11.28
N ARG A 202 -0.28 -7.41 -10.93
CA ARG A 202 -0.73 -7.93 -9.62
C ARG A 202 -0.42 -7.04 -8.42
N LYS A 203 -0.71 -5.74 -8.51
CA LYS A 203 -0.35 -4.79 -7.46
C LYS A 203 -1.54 -4.09 -6.78
N ASN A 204 -2.74 -4.68 -6.85
CA ASN A 204 -3.86 -4.27 -6.02
C ASN A 204 -3.55 -4.40 -4.52
N CYS A 205 -2.74 -5.39 -4.10
CA CYS A 205 -2.32 -5.59 -2.70
C CYS A 205 -1.55 -4.40 -2.13
N ASP A 206 -0.76 -3.68 -2.94
CA ASP A 206 -0.01 -2.51 -2.50
C ASP A 206 -0.93 -1.31 -2.21
N ILE A 207 -2.10 -1.22 -2.88
CA ILE A 207 -2.91 0.01 -2.85
C ILE A 207 -4.29 -0.18 -2.20
N ALA A 208 -4.79 -1.40 -2.04
CA ALA A 208 -6.14 -1.61 -1.50
C ALA A 208 -6.34 -1.03 -0.09
N ALA A 209 -5.42 -1.28 0.85
CA ALA A 209 -5.48 -0.69 2.18
C ALA A 209 -5.16 0.81 2.17
N VAL A 210 -4.20 1.22 1.32
CA VAL A 210 -3.85 2.63 1.10
C VAL A 210 -5.05 3.45 0.67
N LYS A 211 -5.86 2.93 -0.28
CA LYS A 211 -7.06 3.61 -0.80
C LYS A 211 -7.98 4.05 0.34
N VAL A 212 -8.38 3.14 1.21
CA VAL A 212 -9.31 3.49 2.28
C VAL A 212 -8.64 4.37 3.35
N ILE A 213 -7.40 4.10 3.73
CA ILE A 213 -6.72 4.88 4.79
C ILE A 213 -6.48 6.33 4.33
N VAL A 214 -5.98 6.54 3.11
CA VAL A 214 -5.69 7.90 2.61
C VAL A 214 -6.97 8.69 2.38
N GLU A 215 -8.03 8.08 1.83
CA GLU A 215 -9.30 8.79 1.60
C GLU A 215 -10.03 9.12 2.89
N GLU A 216 -9.99 8.25 3.89
CA GLU A 216 -10.52 8.52 5.22
C GLU A 216 -9.69 9.56 6.01
N ALA A 217 -8.42 9.78 5.62
CA ALA A 217 -7.61 10.90 6.09
C ALA A 217 -7.87 12.24 5.34
N GLY A 218 -8.76 12.23 4.33
CA GLY A 218 -9.13 13.40 3.53
C GLY A 218 -8.31 13.57 2.24
N GLY A 219 -7.48 12.60 1.89
CA GLY A 219 -6.72 12.56 0.64
C GLY A 219 -7.53 12.02 -0.55
N LYS A 220 -6.83 11.75 -1.63
CA LYS A 220 -7.43 11.20 -2.86
C LYS A 220 -6.52 10.14 -3.48
N VAL A 221 -7.12 9.01 -3.92
CA VAL A 221 -6.43 7.90 -4.58
C VAL A 221 -7.18 7.52 -5.86
N THR A 222 -6.50 7.56 -7.00
CA THR A 222 -7.04 7.16 -8.31
C THR A 222 -6.01 6.34 -9.08
N ASN A 223 -6.39 5.83 -10.27
CA ASN A 223 -5.39 5.36 -11.22
C ASN A 223 -4.53 6.55 -11.73
N LEU A 224 -3.54 6.27 -12.58
CA LEU A 224 -2.65 7.29 -13.15
C LEU A 224 -3.38 8.34 -14.02
N PHE A 225 -4.60 8.05 -14.43
CA PHE A 225 -5.42 8.91 -15.29
C PHE A 225 -6.55 9.63 -14.54
N GLY A 226 -6.55 9.56 -13.20
CA GLY A 226 -7.53 10.24 -12.36
C GLY A 226 -8.89 9.56 -12.27
N GLU A 227 -8.97 8.26 -12.63
CA GLU A 227 -10.19 7.47 -12.61
C GLU A 227 -10.22 6.53 -11.40
N GLU A 228 -11.43 6.23 -10.92
CA GLU A 228 -11.62 5.19 -9.91
C GLU A 228 -11.30 3.80 -10.48
N GLN A 229 -10.82 2.89 -9.63
CA GLN A 229 -10.49 1.53 -10.02
C GLN A 229 -10.99 0.51 -9.00
N ARG A 230 -11.09 -0.74 -9.44
CA ARG A 230 -11.42 -1.88 -8.57
C ARG A 230 -10.14 -2.42 -7.95
N TYR A 231 -10.29 -3.01 -6.75
CA TYR A 231 -9.14 -3.54 -5.99
C TYR A 231 -9.22 -5.05 -5.73
N ASP A 232 -10.22 -5.72 -6.29
CA ASP A 232 -10.34 -7.19 -6.36
C ASP A 232 -9.79 -7.77 -7.67
N ILE A 233 -9.11 -6.95 -8.45
CA ILE A 233 -8.42 -7.28 -9.69
C ILE A 233 -7.11 -6.50 -9.77
N ASP A 234 -6.23 -6.86 -10.70
CA ASP A 234 -4.99 -6.15 -10.96
C ASP A 234 -5.24 -4.68 -11.29
N ILE A 235 -4.42 -3.79 -10.74
CA ILE A 235 -4.42 -2.36 -11.02
C ILE A 235 -3.18 -1.94 -11.82
N LYS A 236 -3.29 -0.82 -12.53
CA LYS A 236 -2.23 -0.29 -13.41
C LYS A 236 -1.67 1.03 -12.88
N GLY A 237 -1.18 0.99 -11.65
CA GLY A 237 -0.65 2.16 -10.98
C GLY A 237 -1.68 2.98 -10.23
N ALA A 238 -1.18 3.94 -9.46
CA ALA A 238 -2.02 4.83 -8.66
C ALA A 238 -1.33 6.17 -8.39
N ILE A 239 -2.15 7.21 -8.21
CA ILE A 239 -1.78 8.51 -7.66
C ILE A 239 -2.44 8.61 -6.29
N ILE A 240 -1.63 8.79 -5.26
CA ILE A 240 -2.02 8.94 -3.87
C ILE A 240 -1.63 10.35 -3.43
N SER A 241 -2.58 11.18 -3.03
CA SER A 241 -2.27 12.58 -2.73
C SER A 241 -3.08 13.14 -1.56
N ASN A 242 -2.70 14.31 -1.08
CA ASN A 242 -3.47 15.11 -0.12
C ASN A 242 -4.78 15.69 -0.69
N GLY A 243 -5.17 15.32 -1.91
CA GLY A 243 -6.34 15.85 -2.62
C GLY A 243 -6.08 17.18 -3.32
N LYS A 244 -5.35 18.10 -2.71
CA LYS A 244 -5.08 19.44 -3.22
C LYS A 244 -4.24 19.42 -4.49
N VAL A 245 -3.21 18.62 -4.55
CA VAL A 245 -2.29 18.51 -5.69
C VAL A 245 -2.77 17.51 -6.77
N HIS A 246 -3.82 16.73 -6.49
CA HIS A 246 -4.21 15.57 -7.28
C HIS A 246 -4.45 15.90 -8.76
N SER A 247 -5.26 16.91 -9.05
CA SER A 247 -5.61 17.26 -10.43
C SER A 247 -4.40 17.70 -11.26
N GLU A 248 -3.50 18.49 -10.66
CA GLU A 248 -2.26 18.94 -11.32
C GLU A 248 -1.34 17.76 -11.66
N VAL A 249 -1.24 16.77 -10.76
CA VAL A 249 -0.45 15.55 -10.98
C VAL A 249 -1.04 14.70 -12.10
N VAL A 250 -2.37 14.48 -12.08
CA VAL A 250 -3.09 13.76 -13.15
C VAL A 250 -2.88 14.41 -14.51
N GLU A 251 -3.03 15.72 -14.61
CA GLU A 251 -2.83 16.46 -15.86
C GLU A 251 -1.40 16.35 -16.38
N THR A 252 -0.41 16.43 -15.45
CA THR A 252 1.01 16.28 -15.81
C THR A 252 1.30 14.89 -16.35
N ILE A 253 0.77 13.86 -15.71
CA ILE A 253 0.94 12.46 -16.16
C ILE A 253 0.26 12.25 -17.50
N LYS A 254 -1.02 12.62 -17.65
CA LYS A 254 -1.75 12.48 -18.93
C LYS A 254 -1.03 13.13 -20.12
N LYS A 255 -0.37 14.26 -19.88
CA LYS A 255 0.35 14.99 -20.92
C LYS A 255 1.68 14.34 -21.33
N LEU A 256 2.35 13.65 -20.42
CA LEU A 256 3.76 13.25 -20.58
C LEU A 256 3.96 11.73 -20.54
N VAL A 257 2.96 10.94 -20.15
CA VAL A 257 3.04 9.47 -20.11
C VAL A 257 3.21 8.91 -21.53
N LYS A 258 4.06 7.89 -21.63
CA LYS A 258 4.33 7.15 -22.87
C LYS A 258 3.94 5.68 -22.72
#